data_0ea9765babebd15a2236a4eb6c2f2071
#
_entry.id   0ea9765babebd15a2236a4eb6c2f2071
#
_cell.length_a   1.000
_cell.length_b   1.000
_cell.length_c   1.000
_cell.angle_alpha   90.00
_cell.angle_beta   90.00
_cell.angle_gamma   90.00
#
_symmetry.space_group_name_H-M   'P 1'
#
loop_
_entity.id
_entity.type
_entity.pdbx_description
1 polymer ?
#
loop_
_entity_poly.entity_id
_entity_poly.type
_entity_poly.pdbx_seq_one_letter_code
_entity_poly.pdbx_strand_id
1 'polypeptide(L)'
;STSVSWASTTCRTPAYADEVSDAQNALSAAEARMSQIASEHEALVKQAEELQQQIDEATQGVMDAQAAAQAGRNKLGIYATQEYKTGGISLIKVLLESQSISDLVNNMQYFDAIQEDQARQIAEQKQLEATLNDALDDLNKKKDEQVKAISDAEAKQTEAQQVVAQATAH
;
A
#
# COMPACT_ATOMS: atom_id res chain seq x y z
N SER A 1 -23.43 -73.62 -1.45
CA SER A 1 -24.02 -72.32 -1.67
C SER A 1 -23.54 -71.24 -0.67
N THR A 2 -23.16 -71.70 0.51
CA THR A 2 -22.64 -70.75 1.54
C THR A 2 -21.27 -70.22 1.18
N SER A 3 -20.44 -70.94 0.48
CA SER A 3 -19.11 -70.52 0.05
C SER A 3 -19.14 -69.38 -0.96
N VAL A 4 -20.13 -69.29 -1.81
CA VAL A 4 -20.31 -68.26 -2.81
C VAL A 4 -20.69 -66.91 -2.12
N SER A 5 -21.51 -66.99 -1.08
CA SER A 5 -21.89 -65.85 -0.28
C SER A 5 -20.68 -65.20 0.45
N TRP A 6 -19.79 -66.06 0.97
CA TRP A 6 -18.58 -65.66 1.61
C TRP A 6 -17.63 -64.91 0.66
N ALA A 7 -17.46 -65.39 -0.56
CA ALA A 7 -16.61 -64.81 -1.57
C ALA A 7 -17.10 -63.40 -1.96
N SER A 8 -18.40 -63.27 -2.09
CA SER A 8 -19.05 -61.98 -2.41
C SER A 8 -18.84 -60.95 -1.29
N THR A 9 -18.93 -61.36 -0.04
CA THR A 9 -18.68 -60.50 1.11
C THR A 9 -17.21 -60.06 1.19
N THR A 10 -16.29 -60.97 0.90
CA THR A 10 -14.85 -60.68 0.89
C THR A 10 -14.49 -59.64 -0.18
N CYS A 11 -15.11 -59.72 -1.35
CA CYS A 11 -14.90 -58.75 -2.42
C CYS A 11 -15.41 -57.35 -2.06
N ARG A 12 -16.45 -57.23 -1.27
CA ARG A 12 -16.97 -55.92 -0.81
C ARG A 12 -16.02 -55.21 0.15
N THR A 13 -15.37 -55.95 1.03
CA THR A 13 -14.51 -55.39 2.06
C THR A 13 -13.35 -54.56 1.49
N PRO A 14 -12.59 -54.99 0.46
CA PRO A 14 -11.55 -54.17 -0.14
C PRO A 14 -12.07 -52.88 -0.76
N ALA A 15 -13.20 -52.91 -1.46
CA ALA A 15 -13.79 -51.71 -2.07
C ALA A 15 -14.22 -50.71 -1.01
N TYR A 16 -14.79 -51.17 0.08
CA TYR A 16 -15.18 -50.31 1.20
C TYR A 16 -13.95 -49.73 1.90
N ALA A 17 -12.90 -50.49 2.07
CA ALA A 17 -11.64 -50.00 2.65
C ALA A 17 -10.98 -48.94 1.76
N ASP A 18 -11.05 -49.04 0.44
CA ASP A 18 -10.55 -48.09 -0.51
C ASP A 18 -11.33 -46.76 -0.42
N GLU A 19 -12.66 -46.80 -0.30
CA GLU A 19 -13.50 -45.60 -0.12
C GLU A 19 -13.18 -44.87 1.18
N VAL A 20 -13.00 -45.63 2.27
CA VAL A 20 -12.61 -45.07 3.57
C VAL A 20 -11.21 -44.47 3.50
N SER A 21 -10.27 -45.12 2.84
CA SER A 21 -8.92 -44.64 2.65
C SER A 21 -8.92 -43.36 1.83
N ASP A 22 -9.71 -43.29 0.75
CA ASP A 22 -9.84 -42.10 -0.07
C ASP A 22 -10.43 -40.94 0.72
N ALA A 23 -11.45 -41.22 1.56
CA ALA A 23 -12.06 -40.19 2.42
C ALA A 23 -11.07 -39.70 3.47
N GLN A 24 -10.26 -40.55 4.06
CA GLN A 24 -9.22 -40.19 5.02
C GLN A 24 -8.12 -39.37 4.35
N ASN A 25 -7.72 -39.73 3.14
CA ASN A 25 -6.73 -38.98 2.37
C ASN A 25 -7.25 -37.59 2.00
N ALA A 26 -8.52 -37.47 1.60
CA ALA A 26 -9.17 -36.23 1.31
C ALA A 26 -9.25 -35.32 2.54
N LEU A 27 -9.58 -35.92 3.71
CA LEU A 27 -9.61 -35.17 4.97
C LEU A 27 -8.21 -34.68 5.36
N SER A 28 -7.20 -35.54 5.26
CA SER A 28 -5.81 -35.17 5.54
C SER A 28 -5.33 -34.05 4.62
N ALA A 29 -5.67 -34.10 3.34
CA ALA A 29 -5.34 -33.05 2.37
C ALA A 29 -6.06 -31.74 2.71
N ALA A 30 -7.34 -31.83 3.13
CA ALA A 30 -8.10 -30.65 3.55
C ALA A 30 -7.51 -30.03 4.81
N GLU A 31 -7.13 -30.83 5.78
CA GLU A 31 -6.46 -30.35 7.02
C GLU A 31 -5.13 -29.67 6.71
N ALA A 32 -4.31 -30.28 5.84
CA ALA A 32 -3.04 -29.68 5.40
C ALA A 32 -3.27 -28.35 4.67
N ARG A 33 -4.27 -28.31 3.80
CA ARG A 33 -4.64 -27.09 3.08
C ARG A 33 -5.12 -25.99 4.04
N MET A 34 -5.95 -26.35 5.01
CA MET A 34 -6.42 -25.42 6.04
C MET A 34 -5.27 -24.85 6.86
N SER A 35 -4.31 -25.67 7.24
CA SER A 35 -3.11 -25.24 7.96
C SER A 35 -2.29 -24.26 7.13
N GLN A 36 -2.11 -24.54 5.84
CA GLN A 36 -1.42 -23.66 4.91
C GLN A 36 -2.14 -22.32 4.76
N ILE A 37 -3.47 -22.35 4.56
CA ILE A 37 -4.29 -21.15 4.42
C ILE A 37 -4.22 -20.31 5.69
N ALA A 38 -4.32 -20.94 6.88
CA ALA A 38 -4.22 -20.23 8.15
C ALA A 38 -2.87 -19.53 8.30
N SER A 39 -1.78 -20.20 7.92
CA SER A 39 -0.43 -19.63 7.95
C SER A 39 -0.30 -18.43 6.98
N GLU A 40 -0.81 -18.58 5.76
CA GLU A 40 -0.79 -17.52 4.76
C GLU A 40 -1.65 -16.32 5.20
N HIS A 41 -2.82 -16.60 5.77
CA HIS A 41 -3.71 -15.57 6.32
C HIS A 41 -3.02 -14.80 7.44
N GLU A 42 -2.39 -15.50 8.38
CA GLU A 42 -1.65 -14.87 9.48
C GLU A 42 -0.51 -13.98 8.95
N ALA A 43 0.22 -14.45 7.95
CA ALA A 43 1.29 -13.67 7.32
C ALA A 43 0.75 -12.39 6.68
N LEU A 44 -0.40 -12.47 6.01
CA LEU A 44 -1.05 -11.31 5.39
C LEU A 44 -1.57 -10.31 6.43
N VAL A 45 -2.12 -10.80 7.54
CA VAL A 45 -2.57 -9.95 8.65
C VAL A 45 -1.38 -9.21 9.27
N LYS A 46 -0.27 -9.91 9.50
CA LYS A 46 0.97 -9.29 9.99
C LYS A 46 1.50 -8.23 9.02
N GLN A 47 1.48 -8.54 7.74
CA GLN A 47 1.88 -7.59 6.70
C GLN A 47 1.02 -6.34 6.74
N ALA A 48 -0.30 -6.50 6.89
CA ALA A 48 -1.22 -5.36 7.01
C ALA A 48 -0.95 -4.53 8.26
N GLU A 49 -0.62 -5.17 9.38
CA GLU A 49 -0.26 -4.47 10.62
C GLU A 49 1.06 -3.69 10.48
N GLU A 50 2.07 -4.31 9.88
CA GLU A 50 3.36 -3.65 9.59
C GLU A 50 3.16 -2.46 8.64
N LEU A 51 2.32 -2.63 7.62
CA LEU A 51 1.97 -1.55 6.70
C LEU A 51 1.22 -0.43 7.42
N GLN A 52 0.38 -0.75 8.42
CA GLN A 52 -0.29 0.27 9.21
C GLN A 52 0.72 1.13 9.99
N GLN A 53 1.75 0.53 10.58
CA GLN A 53 2.83 1.29 11.21
C GLN A 53 3.57 2.17 10.20
N GLN A 54 3.87 1.64 9.03
CA GLN A 54 4.53 2.39 7.96
C GLN A 54 3.64 3.52 7.45
N ILE A 55 2.31 3.32 7.39
CA ILE A 55 1.34 4.34 7.03
C ILE A 55 1.33 5.45 8.07
N ASP A 56 1.36 5.11 9.36
CA ASP A 56 1.40 6.09 10.44
C ASP A 56 2.68 6.93 10.38
N GLU A 57 3.83 6.31 10.14
CA GLU A 57 5.11 6.99 9.95
C GLU A 57 5.10 7.86 8.69
N ALA A 58 4.57 7.34 7.59
CA ALA A 58 4.45 8.08 6.33
C ALA A 58 3.50 9.27 6.47
N THR A 59 2.41 9.12 7.23
CA THR A 59 1.48 10.21 7.54
C THR A 59 2.19 11.31 8.31
N GLN A 60 2.98 10.95 9.30
CA GLN A 60 3.78 11.93 10.04
C GLN A 60 4.79 12.62 9.12
N GLY A 61 5.42 11.86 8.22
CA GLY A 61 6.32 12.42 7.21
C GLY A 61 5.65 13.42 6.30
N VAL A 62 4.41 13.15 5.87
CA VAL A 62 3.60 14.09 5.09
C VAL A 62 3.30 15.34 5.89
N MET A 63 2.89 15.21 7.15
CA MET A 63 2.60 16.36 8.02
C MET A 63 3.83 17.24 8.20
N ASP A 64 4.99 16.64 8.43
CA ASP A 64 6.26 17.35 8.59
C ASP A 64 6.66 18.07 7.29
N ALA A 65 6.49 17.39 6.14
CA ALA A 65 6.79 17.96 4.83
C ALA A 65 5.83 19.11 4.48
N GLN A 66 4.54 19.01 4.84
CA GLN A 66 3.57 20.07 4.68
C GLN A 66 3.94 21.29 5.52
N ALA A 67 4.32 21.07 6.77
CA ALA A 67 4.74 22.16 7.66
C ALA A 67 5.99 22.85 7.12
N ALA A 68 6.97 22.09 6.61
CA ALA A 68 8.19 22.64 6.03
C ALA A 68 7.89 23.44 4.75
N ALA A 69 7.04 22.91 3.87
CA ALA A 69 6.64 23.61 2.64
C ALA A 69 5.88 24.89 2.95
N GLN A 70 4.98 24.86 3.93
CA GLN A 70 4.24 26.06 4.34
C GLN A 70 5.15 27.11 4.97
N ALA A 71 6.07 26.69 5.83
CA ALA A 71 7.06 27.58 6.42
C ALA A 71 7.94 28.21 5.34
N GLY A 72 8.32 27.44 4.32
CA GLY A 72 9.07 27.95 3.17
C GLY A 72 8.28 28.98 2.38
N ARG A 73 6.99 28.76 2.13
CA ARG A 73 6.11 29.73 1.47
C ARG A 73 5.98 31.01 2.27
N ASN A 74 5.84 30.90 3.60
CA ASN A 74 5.76 32.07 4.48
C ASN A 74 7.06 32.88 4.43
N LYS A 75 8.21 32.20 4.44
CA LYS A 75 9.52 32.86 4.32
C LYS A 75 9.66 33.61 2.98
N LEU A 76 9.23 32.98 1.88
CA LEU A 76 9.21 33.60 0.56
C LEU A 76 8.28 34.81 0.53
N GLY A 77 7.14 34.73 1.21
CA GLY A 77 6.19 35.84 1.33
C GLY A 77 6.80 37.05 2.02
N ILE A 78 7.52 36.83 3.11
CA ILE A 78 8.25 37.89 3.82
C ILE A 78 9.30 38.52 2.91
N TYR A 79 10.06 37.68 2.21
CA TYR A 79 11.09 38.15 1.27
C TYR A 79 10.48 38.97 0.13
N ALA A 80 9.38 38.51 -0.45
CA ALA A 80 8.67 39.23 -1.51
C ALA A 80 8.16 40.60 -1.04
N THR A 81 7.66 40.68 0.21
CA THR A 81 7.20 41.93 0.80
C THR A 81 8.36 42.91 0.96
N GLN A 82 9.52 42.45 1.38
CA GLN A 82 10.72 43.28 1.50
C GLN A 82 11.17 43.82 0.14
N GLU A 83 11.18 42.99 -0.89
CA GLU A 83 11.54 43.42 -2.25
C GLU A 83 10.54 44.41 -2.82
N TYR A 84 9.26 44.25 -2.56
CA TYR A 84 8.22 45.17 -3.01
C TYR A 84 8.44 46.57 -2.42
N LYS A 85 8.85 46.65 -1.14
CA LYS A 85 9.15 47.92 -0.47
C LYS A 85 10.33 48.63 -1.10
N THR A 86 11.25 47.95 -1.76
CA THR A 86 12.40 48.52 -2.44
C THR A 86 12.11 48.89 -3.91
N GLY A 87 10.89 48.73 -4.38
CA GLY A 87 10.43 49.21 -5.69
C GLY A 87 10.58 48.25 -6.85
N GLY A 88 10.87 46.99 -6.60
CA GLY A 88 10.97 45.95 -7.64
C GLY A 88 9.70 45.12 -7.78
N ILE A 89 9.42 44.66 -9.01
CA ILE A 89 8.41 43.60 -9.22
C ILE A 89 9.06 42.28 -8.78
N SER A 90 8.55 41.72 -7.70
CA SER A 90 9.14 40.50 -7.18
C SER A 90 8.63 39.27 -7.96
N LEU A 91 9.55 38.52 -8.54
CA LEU A 91 9.26 37.22 -9.14
C LEU A 91 8.69 36.26 -8.10
N ILE A 92 9.15 36.37 -6.85
CA ILE A 92 8.68 35.55 -5.73
C ILE A 92 7.20 35.80 -5.45
N LYS A 93 6.72 37.05 -5.58
CA LYS A 93 5.30 37.35 -5.43
C LYS A 93 4.47 36.63 -6.50
N VAL A 94 4.93 36.63 -7.74
CA VAL A 94 4.28 35.91 -8.84
C VAL A 94 4.27 34.42 -8.54
N LEU A 95 5.37 33.89 -8.01
CA LEU A 95 5.49 32.48 -7.61
C LEU A 95 4.46 32.08 -6.55
N LEU A 96 4.29 32.94 -5.53
CA LEU A 96 3.35 32.67 -4.44
C LEU A 96 1.88 32.74 -4.89
N GLU A 97 1.60 33.56 -5.89
CA GLU A 97 0.27 33.67 -6.49
C GLU A 97 0.00 32.53 -7.45
N SER A 98 1.01 31.83 -7.92
CA SER A 98 0.91 30.70 -8.82
C SER A 98 0.48 29.43 -8.04
N GLN A 99 -0.41 28.64 -8.62
CA GLN A 99 -0.84 27.39 -8.02
C GLN A 99 0.19 26.27 -8.16
N SER A 100 1.11 26.39 -9.10
CA SER A 100 2.15 25.39 -9.34
C SER A 100 3.53 26.04 -9.39
N ILE A 101 4.33 25.78 -8.37
CA ILE A 101 5.73 26.24 -8.29
C ILE A 101 6.57 25.54 -9.38
N SER A 102 6.30 24.28 -9.66
CA SER A 102 7.01 23.51 -10.69
C SER A 102 6.89 24.15 -12.07
N ASP A 103 5.67 24.57 -12.45
CA ASP A 103 5.42 25.21 -13.75
C ASP A 103 6.16 26.54 -13.86
N LEU A 104 6.17 27.32 -12.79
CA LEU A 104 6.88 28.59 -12.78
C LEU A 104 8.39 28.39 -12.88
N VAL A 105 8.94 27.42 -12.15
CA VAL A 105 10.37 27.11 -12.20
C VAL A 105 10.78 26.66 -13.60
N ASN A 106 9.95 25.88 -14.28
CA ASN A 106 10.22 25.45 -15.65
C ASN A 106 10.22 26.63 -16.62
N ASN A 107 9.50 27.70 -16.32
CA ASN A 107 9.43 28.91 -17.13
C ASN A 107 10.44 29.99 -16.70
N MET A 108 11.24 29.75 -15.67
CA MET A 108 12.23 30.73 -15.14
C MET A 108 13.25 31.20 -16.18
N GLN A 109 13.52 30.35 -17.18
CA GLN A 109 14.46 30.70 -18.26
C GLN A 109 14.02 31.92 -19.07
N TYR A 110 12.76 32.32 -18.98
CA TYR A 110 12.23 33.52 -19.66
C TYR A 110 12.42 34.80 -18.87
N PHE A 111 12.94 34.71 -17.64
CA PHE A 111 13.17 35.88 -16.78
C PHE A 111 14.67 36.16 -16.70
N ASP A 112 15.15 37.11 -17.51
CA ASP A 112 16.57 37.45 -17.63
C ASP A 112 17.16 38.14 -16.40
N ALA A 113 16.33 38.55 -15.44
CA ALA A 113 16.74 39.41 -14.32
C ALA A 113 16.61 38.72 -12.95
N ILE A 114 16.73 37.41 -12.87
CA ILE A 114 16.67 36.68 -11.60
C ILE A 114 17.99 36.86 -10.86
N GLN A 115 17.96 37.47 -9.67
CA GLN A 115 19.12 37.49 -8.81
C GLN A 115 19.42 36.12 -8.27
N GLU A 116 20.70 35.85 -8.03
CA GLU A 116 21.17 34.52 -7.55
C GLU A 116 20.46 34.11 -6.26
N ASP A 117 20.23 35.05 -5.33
CA ASP A 117 19.52 34.77 -4.08
C ASP A 117 18.06 34.34 -4.29
N GLN A 118 17.37 34.99 -5.23
CA GLN A 118 16.00 34.65 -5.59
C GLN A 118 15.93 33.23 -6.19
N ALA A 119 16.85 32.92 -7.11
CA ALA A 119 16.93 31.63 -7.75
C ALA A 119 17.16 30.51 -6.72
N ARG A 120 18.04 30.78 -5.74
CA ARG A 120 18.31 29.82 -4.66
C ARG A 120 17.10 29.57 -3.79
N GLN A 121 16.38 30.63 -3.38
CA GLN A 121 15.19 30.49 -2.54
C GLN A 121 14.05 29.76 -3.27
N ILE A 122 13.88 30.02 -4.55
CA ILE A 122 12.90 29.33 -5.38
C ILE A 122 13.27 27.84 -5.51
N ALA A 123 14.56 27.53 -5.71
CA ALA A 123 15.03 26.16 -5.79
C ALA A 123 14.83 25.41 -4.47
N GLU A 124 15.07 26.05 -3.34
CA GLU A 124 14.81 25.48 -2.01
C GLU A 124 13.32 25.17 -1.83
N GLN A 125 12.43 26.08 -2.21
CA GLN A 125 10.99 25.86 -2.12
C GLN A 125 10.52 24.74 -3.05
N LYS A 126 11.08 24.69 -4.26
CA LYS A 126 10.81 23.59 -5.19
C LYS A 126 11.17 22.24 -4.56
N GLN A 127 12.32 22.20 -3.88
CA GLN A 127 12.77 20.98 -3.20
C GLN A 127 11.83 20.58 -2.07
N LEU A 128 11.37 21.55 -1.26
CA LEU A 128 10.42 21.30 -0.18
C LEU A 128 9.10 20.75 -0.71
N GLU A 129 8.59 21.28 -1.80
CA GLU A 129 7.35 20.80 -2.42
C GLU A 129 7.52 19.44 -3.10
N ALA A 130 8.68 19.19 -3.71
CA ALA A 130 9.01 17.88 -4.26
C ALA A 130 9.05 16.82 -3.15
N THR A 131 9.65 17.15 -2.01
CA THR A 131 9.70 16.28 -0.83
C THR A 131 8.28 15.96 -0.34
N LEU A 132 7.39 16.95 -0.30
CA LEU A 132 5.99 16.76 0.07
C LEU A 132 5.28 15.83 -0.91
N ASN A 133 5.45 16.04 -2.21
CA ASN A 133 4.83 15.19 -3.23
C ASN A 133 5.33 13.76 -3.14
N ASP A 134 6.62 13.56 -2.93
CA ASP A 134 7.21 12.23 -2.75
C ASP A 134 6.66 11.54 -1.49
N ALA A 135 6.48 12.29 -0.41
CA ALA A 135 5.89 11.76 0.83
C ALA A 135 4.43 11.35 0.62
N LEU A 136 3.66 12.13 -0.12
CA LEU A 136 2.27 11.81 -0.47
C LEU A 136 2.19 10.56 -1.34
N ASP A 137 3.05 10.44 -2.34
CA ASP A 137 3.10 9.27 -3.23
C ASP A 137 3.45 8.02 -2.44
N ASP A 138 4.42 8.09 -1.54
CA ASP A 138 4.82 6.99 -0.67
C ASP A 138 3.68 6.56 0.25
N LEU A 139 2.98 7.51 0.85
CA LEU A 139 1.82 7.25 1.70
C LEU A 139 0.71 6.54 0.92
N ASN A 140 0.39 7.03 -0.27
CA ASN A 140 -0.65 6.44 -1.12
C ASN A 140 -0.29 5.03 -1.54
N LYS A 141 0.97 4.81 -1.89
CA LYS A 141 1.48 3.48 -2.25
C LYS A 141 1.33 2.49 -1.09
N LYS A 142 1.67 2.91 0.12
CA LYS A 142 1.56 2.06 1.31
C LYS A 142 0.10 1.76 1.66
N LYS A 143 -0.80 2.73 1.49
CA LYS A 143 -2.24 2.51 1.66
C LYS A 143 -2.77 1.49 0.66
N ASP A 144 -2.35 1.57 -0.60
CA ASP A 144 -2.75 0.63 -1.64
C ASP A 144 -2.22 -0.78 -1.33
N GLU A 145 -0.99 -0.90 -0.87
CA GLU A 145 -0.40 -2.16 -0.45
C GLU A 145 -1.16 -2.77 0.74
N GLN A 146 -1.59 -1.95 1.69
CA GLN A 146 -2.39 -2.41 2.83
C GLN A 146 -3.76 -2.91 2.39
N VAL A 147 -4.44 -2.19 1.52
CA VAL A 147 -5.74 -2.61 0.96
C VAL A 147 -5.59 -3.95 0.27
N LYS A 148 -4.54 -4.14 -0.51
CA LYS A 148 -4.26 -5.40 -1.17
C LYS A 148 -4.02 -6.54 -0.17
N ALA A 149 -3.23 -6.30 0.87
CA ALA A 149 -2.95 -7.31 1.90
C ALA A 149 -4.23 -7.73 2.63
N ILE A 150 -5.11 -6.78 2.96
CA ILE A 150 -6.39 -7.04 3.59
C ILE A 150 -7.31 -7.84 2.65
N SER A 151 -7.38 -7.45 1.39
CA SER A 151 -8.16 -8.15 0.36
C SER A 151 -7.67 -9.58 0.18
N ASP A 152 -6.36 -9.79 0.13
CA ASP A 152 -5.76 -11.11 0.00
C ASP A 152 -6.05 -11.97 1.26
N ALA A 153 -6.03 -11.37 2.46
CA ALA A 153 -6.39 -12.05 3.70
C ALA A 153 -7.85 -12.48 3.70
N GLU A 154 -8.75 -11.64 3.23
CA GLU A 154 -10.18 -11.98 3.08
C GLU A 154 -10.38 -13.10 2.06
N ALA A 155 -9.63 -13.09 0.96
CA ALA A 155 -9.65 -14.17 -0.03
C ALA A 155 -9.21 -15.50 0.58
N LYS A 156 -8.23 -15.49 1.48
CA LYS A 156 -7.79 -16.69 2.21
C LYS A 156 -8.88 -17.22 3.15
N GLN A 157 -9.63 -16.33 3.81
CA GLN A 157 -10.78 -16.76 4.63
C GLN A 157 -11.84 -17.43 3.78
N THR A 158 -12.16 -16.88 2.62
CA THR A 158 -13.11 -17.45 1.67
C THR A 158 -12.65 -18.83 1.18
N GLU A 159 -11.37 -18.95 0.84
CA GLU A 159 -10.76 -20.20 0.43
C GLU A 159 -10.86 -21.25 1.55
N ALA A 160 -10.60 -20.85 2.80
CA ALA A 160 -10.74 -21.73 3.96
C ALA A 160 -12.18 -22.22 4.13
N GLN A 161 -13.17 -21.35 3.96
CA GLN A 161 -14.59 -21.73 4.01
C GLN A 161 -14.94 -22.72 2.91
N GLN A 162 -14.41 -22.56 1.72
CA GLN A 162 -14.61 -23.48 0.61
C GLN A 162 -14.01 -24.85 0.90
N VAL A 163 -12.81 -24.89 1.47
CA VAL A 163 -12.15 -26.15 1.85
C VAL A 163 -12.98 -26.90 2.91
N VAL A 164 -13.49 -26.20 3.91
CA VAL A 164 -14.38 -26.79 4.94
C VAL A 164 -15.66 -27.33 4.31
N ALA A 165 -16.28 -26.55 3.41
CA ALA A 165 -17.51 -26.98 2.72
C ALA A 165 -17.26 -28.24 1.88
N GLN A 166 -16.14 -28.33 1.18
CA GLN A 166 -15.77 -29.51 0.40
C GLN A 166 -15.49 -30.71 1.31
N ALA A 167 -14.82 -30.51 2.44
CA ALA A 167 -14.55 -31.59 3.39
C ALA A 167 -15.82 -32.11 4.04
N THR A 168 -16.81 -31.28 4.32
CA THR A 168 -18.10 -31.70 4.92
C THR A 168 -19.04 -32.31 3.91
N ALA A 169 -18.83 -32.08 2.60
CA ALA A 169 -19.63 -32.72 1.53
C ALA A 169 -19.29 -34.19 1.30
N HIS A 170 -18.19 -34.69 1.82
CA HIS A 170 -17.78 -36.07 1.78
C HIS A 170 -18.10 -36.76 3.11
#